data_b61a6f0f65bfc1711750dd3235ed641f
#
_entry.id   b61a6f0f65bfc1711750dd3235ed641f
#
_cell.length_a   1.000
_cell.length_b   1.000
_cell.length_c   1.000
_cell.angle_alpha   90.00
_cell.angle_beta   90.00
_cell.angle_gamma   90.00
#
_symmetry.space_group_name_H-M   'P 1'
#
loop_
_entity.id
_entity.type
_entity.pdbx_description
1 polymer ?
#
loop_
_entity_poly.entity_id
_entity_poly.type
_entity_poly.pdbx_seq_one_letter_code
_entity_poly.pdbx_strand_id
1 'polypeptide(L)'
;LYSFFAFVIMPNKNHKESRTLFVREAKKLYQKEFIKWFKLTAEINPLLRFFRNVEVKIPTLYVMGEEDYLFLPSVRKMTEAHLSASLFVVESCGHVVNVERPEVFNSAVLSYLGKL
;
A
#
# COMPACT_ATOMS: atom_id res chain seq x y z
N LEU A 1 -7.48 15.90 10.03
CA LEU A 1 -6.31 15.33 9.39
C LEU A 1 -6.53 13.84 9.01
N TYR A 2 -6.71 12.93 9.97
CA TYR A 2 -6.84 11.49 9.72
C TYR A 2 -8.02 11.13 8.81
N SER A 3 -9.19 11.74 9.02
CA SER A 3 -10.38 11.48 8.18
C SER A 3 -10.19 11.94 6.74
N PHE A 4 -9.51 13.06 6.53
CA PHE A 4 -9.17 13.54 5.19
C PHE A 4 -8.18 12.59 4.50
N PHE A 5 -7.12 12.20 5.19
CA PHE A 5 -6.13 11.25 4.68
C PHE A 5 -6.77 9.89 4.34
N ALA A 6 -7.60 9.36 5.25
CA ALA A 6 -8.33 8.12 5.00
C ALA A 6 -9.24 8.20 3.77
N PHE A 7 -9.87 9.35 3.53
CA PHE A 7 -10.69 9.56 2.34
C PHE A 7 -9.86 9.61 1.05
N VAL A 8 -8.67 10.20 1.09
CA VAL A 8 -7.76 10.28 -0.07
C VAL A 8 -7.29 8.87 -0.52
N ILE A 9 -6.95 8.00 0.44
CA ILE A 9 -6.45 6.66 0.12
C ILE A 9 -7.55 5.61 -0.08
N MET A 10 -8.76 5.89 0.38
CA MET A 10 -9.93 5.01 0.31
C MET A 10 -11.18 5.81 -0.06
N PRO A 11 -11.30 6.33 -1.31
CA PRO A 11 -12.32 7.32 -1.66
C PRO A 11 -13.73 6.74 -1.83
N ASN A 12 -13.86 5.48 -2.20
CA ASN A 12 -15.12 4.90 -2.62
C ASN A 12 -16.06 4.55 -1.45
N LYS A 13 -17.36 4.39 -1.75
CA LYS A 13 -18.39 4.10 -0.73
C LYS A 13 -18.19 2.75 -0.03
N ASN A 14 -17.73 1.74 -0.78
CA ASN A 14 -17.42 0.40 -0.28
C ASN A 14 -16.28 0.40 0.76
N HIS A 15 -15.43 1.44 0.79
CA HIS A 15 -14.35 1.58 1.78
C HIS A 15 -14.77 2.21 3.12
N LYS A 16 -16.07 2.46 3.34
CA LYS A 16 -16.56 3.20 4.53
C LYS A 16 -16.12 2.55 5.86
N GLU A 17 -16.25 1.24 5.94
CA GLU A 17 -15.88 0.51 7.16
C GLU A 17 -14.39 0.55 7.44
N SER A 18 -13.58 0.31 6.41
CA SER A 18 -12.12 0.36 6.48
C SER A 18 -11.63 1.76 6.84
N ARG A 19 -12.23 2.83 6.27
CA ARG A 19 -11.93 4.20 6.67
C ARG A 19 -12.25 4.46 8.14
N THR A 20 -13.40 3.97 8.61
CA THR A 20 -13.81 4.14 10.02
C THR A 20 -12.84 3.45 10.96
N LEU A 21 -12.44 2.22 10.64
CA LEU A 21 -11.44 1.47 11.39
C LEU A 21 -10.10 2.21 11.39
N PHE A 22 -9.61 2.61 10.21
CA PHE A 22 -8.36 3.35 10.07
C PHE A 22 -8.34 4.62 10.92
N VAL A 23 -9.38 5.46 10.83
CA VAL A 23 -9.47 6.71 11.60
C VAL A 23 -9.52 6.46 13.10
N ARG A 24 -10.24 5.40 13.52
CA ARG A 24 -10.31 5.00 14.93
C ARG A 24 -8.94 4.62 15.47
N GLU A 25 -8.20 3.79 14.74
CA GLU A 25 -6.87 3.34 15.17
C GLU A 25 -5.84 4.49 15.09
N ALA A 26 -5.89 5.30 14.03
CA ALA A 26 -5.00 6.46 13.88
C ALA A 26 -5.16 7.51 14.99
N LYS A 27 -6.38 7.68 15.53
CA LYS A 27 -6.62 8.60 16.67
C LYS A 27 -5.97 8.15 17.97
N LYS A 28 -5.61 6.88 18.11
CA LYS A 28 -4.88 6.35 19.26
C LYS A 28 -3.40 6.73 19.22
N LEU A 29 -2.88 7.11 18.05
CA LEU A 29 -1.50 7.53 17.88
C LEU A 29 -1.30 8.97 18.37
N TYR A 30 -0.16 9.24 18.98
CA TYR A 30 0.23 10.61 19.31
C TYR A 30 0.42 11.41 18.01
N GLN A 31 -0.32 12.49 17.86
CA GLN A 31 -0.27 13.33 16.65
C GLN A 31 1.16 13.80 16.32
N LYS A 32 1.98 14.08 17.33
CA LYS A 32 3.40 14.47 17.14
C LYS A 32 4.19 13.35 16.44
N GLU A 33 3.96 12.09 16.80
CA GLU A 33 4.64 10.96 16.17
C GLU A 33 4.17 10.75 14.72
N PHE A 34 2.87 10.87 14.46
CA PHE A 34 2.34 10.83 13.10
C PHE A 34 3.00 11.90 12.20
N ILE A 35 3.15 13.14 12.70
CA ILE A 35 3.80 14.22 11.94
C ILE A 35 5.27 13.90 11.67
N LYS A 36 5.99 13.31 12.63
CA LYS A 36 7.38 12.88 12.42
C LYS A 36 7.50 11.82 11.34
N TRP A 37 6.66 10.79 11.38
CA TRP A 37 6.61 9.75 10.35
C TRP A 37 6.26 10.31 8.97
N PHE A 38 5.31 11.23 8.92
CA PHE A 38 4.95 11.89 7.66
C PHE A 38 6.10 12.72 7.08
N LYS A 39 6.86 13.42 7.92
CA LYS A 39 8.05 14.15 7.49
C LYS A 39 9.16 13.22 6.98
N LEU A 40 9.33 12.06 7.62
CA LEU A 40 10.30 11.05 7.21
C LEU A 40 10.06 10.56 5.76
N THR A 41 8.83 10.56 5.28
CA THR A 41 8.54 10.19 3.87
C THR A 41 9.26 11.10 2.86
N ALA A 42 9.43 12.39 3.17
CA ALA A 42 10.17 13.31 2.32
C ALA A 42 11.68 13.02 2.32
N GLU A 43 12.23 12.56 3.44
CA GLU A 43 13.64 12.19 3.57
C GLU A 43 13.95 10.86 2.85
N ILE A 44 13.01 9.90 2.89
CA ILE A 44 13.15 8.60 2.21
C ILE A 44 12.98 8.73 0.69
N ASN A 45 12.25 9.72 0.20
CA ASN A 45 11.96 9.89 -1.22
C ASN A 45 13.20 9.88 -2.14
N PRO A 46 14.37 10.46 -1.78
CA PRO A 46 15.59 10.34 -2.57
C PRO A 46 16.06 8.89 -2.74
N LEU A 47 15.94 8.04 -1.70
CA LEU A 47 16.27 6.61 -1.78
C LEU A 47 15.34 5.87 -2.73
N LEU A 48 14.05 6.15 -2.69
CA LEU A 48 13.06 5.57 -3.61
C LEU A 48 13.35 5.97 -5.06
N ARG A 49 13.80 7.20 -5.31
CA ARG A 49 14.24 7.63 -6.64
C ARG A 49 15.49 6.91 -7.11
N PHE A 50 16.44 6.69 -6.22
CA PHE A 50 17.66 5.92 -6.50
C PHE A 50 17.30 4.49 -6.92
N PHE A 51 16.46 3.81 -6.16
CA PHE A 51 16.04 2.44 -6.45
C PHE A 51 15.10 2.30 -7.65
N ARG A 52 14.55 3.38 -8.19
CA ARG A 52 13.69 3.33 -9.39
C ARG A 52 14.41 2.72 -10.60
N ASN A 53 15.72 2.95 -10.74
CA ASN A 53 16.52 2.53 -11.88
C ASN A 53 17.45 1.37 -11.56
N VAL A 54 17.37 0.83 -10.36
CA VAL A 54 18.20 -0.29 -9.90
C VAL A 54 17.30 -1.49 -9.68
N GLU A 55 17.49 -2.54 -10.46
CA GLU A 55 16.77 -3.80 -10.26
C GLU A 55 17.18 -4.41 -8.91
N VAL A 56 16.21 -4.60 -8.04
CA VAL A 56 16.38 -5.33 -6.79
C VAL A 56 16.13 -6.81 -7.07
N LYS A 57 17.20 -7.62 -7.04
CA LYS A 57 17.13 -9.08 -7.32
C LYS A 57 16.55 -9.90 -6.15
N ILE A 58 15.64 -9.31 -5.40
CA ILE A 58 14.97 -9.98 -4.29
C ILE A 58 13.55 -10.30 -4.74
N PRO A 59 13.09 -11.57 -4.65
CA PRO A 59 11.71 -11.90 -4.95
C PRO A 59 10.76 -11.01 -4.14
N THR A 60 9.94 -10.23 -4.83
CA THR A 60 9.07 -9.21 -4.21
C THR A 60 7.65 -9.36 -4.71
N LEU A 61 6.69 -9.43 -3.78
CA LEU A 61 5.27 -9.40 -4.08
C LEU A 61 4.67 -8.05 -3.69
N TYR A 62 4.02 -7.39 -4.63
CA TYR A 62 3.16 -6.24 -4.41
C TYR A 62 1.71 -6.70 -4.40
N VAL A 63 1.01 -6.50 -3.28
CA VAL A 63 -0.44 -6.73 -3.16
C VAL A 63 -1.13 -5.37 -3.12
N MET A 64 -1.84 -5.04 -4.18
CA MET A 64 -2.42 -3.71 -4.38
C MET A 64 -3.93 -3.79 -4.58
N GLY A 65 -4.66 -2.81 -4.07
CA GLY A 65 -6.07 -2.66 -4.40
C GLY A 65 -6.27 -2.05 -5.79
N GLU A 66 -7.26 -2.53 -6.53
CA GLU A 66 -7.62 -2.01 -7.84
C GLU A 66 -7.98 -0.51 -7.81
N GLU A 67 -8.58 -0.08 -6.70
CA GLU A 67 -9.03 1.30 -6.45
C GLU A 67 -7.97 2.16 -5.74
N ASP A 68 -6.72 1.70 -5.67
CA ASP A 68 -5.58 2.51 -5.23
C ASP A 68 -5.06 3.39 -6.38
N TYR A 69 -5.81 4.43 -6.68
CA TYR A 69 -5.53 5.32 -7.82
C TYR A 69 -4.23 6.12 -7.67
N LEU A 70 -3.69 6.23 -6.45
CA LEU A 70 -2.46 6.99 -6.20
C LEU A 70 -1.20 6.17 -6.47
N PHE A 71 -1.18 4.91 -6.08
CA PHE A 71 0.05 4.11 -6.07
C PHE A 71 0.05 2.99 -7.12
N LEU A 72 -1.09 2.37 -7.40
CA LEU A 72 -1.18 1.25 -8.34
C LEU A 72 -0.56 1.54 -9.72
N PRO A 73 -0.77 2.71 -10.36
CA PRO A 73 -0.18 2.99 -11.67
C PRO A 73 1.35 2.97 -11.66
N SER A 74 1.96 3.47 -10.59
CA SER A 74 3.42 3.49 -10.41
C SER A 74 3.97 2.09 -10.13
N VAL A 75 3.26 1.31 -9.32
CA VAL A 75 3.64 -0.08 -8.99
C VAL A 75 3.56 -0.97 -10.24
N ARG A 76 2.52 -0.83 -11.08
CA ARG A 76 2.43 -1.57 -12.36
C ARG A 76 3.65 -1.35 -13.24
N LYS A 77 4.03 -0.09 -13.48
CA LYS A 77 5.21 0.24 -14.28
C LYS A 77 6.49 -0.33 -13.69
N MET A 78 6.62 -0.32 -12.38
CA MET A 78 7.79 -0.85 -11.70
C MET A 78 7.86 -2.39 -11.83
N THR A 79 6.75 -3.09 -11.64
CA THR A 79 6.72 -4.56 -11.74
C THR A 79 6.89 -5.05 -13.18
N GLU A 80 6.50 -4.27 -14.18
CA GLU A 80 6.79 -4.55 -15.59
C GLU A 80 8.28 -4.43 -15.90
N ALA A 81 9.00 -3.57 -15.20
CA ALA A 81 10.43 -3.33 -15.41
C ALA A 81 11.35 -4.26 -14.59
N HIS A 82 10.85 -4.93 -13.56
CA HIS A 82 11.64 -5.73 -12.62
C HIS A 82 11.24 -7.21 -12.66
N LEU A 83 12.11 -8.10 -13.14
CA LEU A 83 11.85 -9.53 -13.29
C LEU A 83 11.59 -10.25 -11.96
N SER A 84 12.16 -9.75 -10.86
CA SER A 84 11.97 -10.30 -9.51
C SER A 84 10.70 -9.83 -8.81
N ALA A 85 9.94 -8.92 -9.42
CA ALA A 85 8.73 -8.36 -8.86
C ALA A 85 7.46 -9.00 -9.45
N SER A 86 6.51 -9.30 -8.57
CA SER A 86 5.18 -9.80 -8.92
C SER A 86 4.12 -8.84 -8.40
N LEU A 87 3.05 -8.65 -9.15
CA LEU A 87 1.92 -7.83 -8.78
C LEU A 87 0.65 -8.68 -8.67
N PHE A 88 -0.02 -8.60 -7.54
CA PHE A 88 -1.36 -9.13 -7.32
C PHE A 88 -2.34 -7.99 -7.04
N VAL A 89 -3.34 -7.83 -7.88
CA VAL A 89 -4.36 -6.76 -7.76
C VAL A 89 -5.64 -7.35 -7.19
N VAL A 90 -6.17 -6.71 -6.15
CA VAL A 90 -7.40 -7.11 -5.47
C VAL A 90 -8.53 -6.20 -5.93
N GLU A 91 -9.57 -6.79 -6.52
CA GLU A 91 -10.74 -6.09 -7.05
C GLU A 91 -11.54 -5.39 -5.94
N SER A 92 -12.16 -4.24 -6.30
CA SER A 92 -13.02 -3.46 -5.41
C SER A 92 -12.38 -3.18 -4.05
N CYS A 93 -11.09 -2.87 -4.04
CA CYS A 93 -10.28 -2.66 -2.85
C CYS A 93 -9.41 -1.41 -3.00
N GLY A 94 -9.31 -0.61 -1.95
CA GLY A 94 -8.49 0.59 -1.90
C GLY A 94 -7.05 0.30 -1.45
N HIS A 95 -6.41 1.32 -0.88
CA HIS A 95 -5.00 1.28 -0.52
C HIS A 95 -4.65 0.28 0.59
N VAL A 96 -5.55 0.04 1.53
CA VAL A 96 -5.25 -0.73 2.75
C VAL A 96 -5.78 -2.17 2.61
N VAL A 97 -5.22 -2.91 1.65
CA VAL A 97 -5.69 -4.24 1.23
C VAL A 97 -5.80 -5.24 2.39
N ASN A 98 -4.80 -5.26 3.28
CA ASN A 98 -4.77 -6.15 4.43
C ASN A 98 -5.88 -5.86 5.47
N VAL A 99 -6.48 -4.68 5.43
CA VAL A 99 -7.63 -4.30 6.29
C VAL A 99 -8.95 -4.50 5.55
N GLU A 100 -8.99 -4.16 4.26
CA GLU A 100 -10.19 -4.21 3.46
C GLU A 100 -10.55 -5.63 2.99
N ARG A 101 -9.53 -6.43 2.70
CA ARG A 101 -9.65 -7.81 2.16
C ARG A 101 -8.62 -8.75 2.83
N PRO A 102 -8.65 -8.94 4.16
CA PRO A 102 -7.61 -9.67 4.89
C PRO A 102 -7.43 -11.11 4.41
N GLU A 103 -8.51 -11.79 4.05
CA GLU A 103 -8.46 -13.18 3.60
C GLU A 103 -7.78 -13.30 2.23
N VAL A 104 -8.11 -12.41 1.30
CA VAL A 104 -7.51 -12.36 -0.03
C VAL A 104 -6.03 -12.00 0.08
N PHE A 105 -5.70 -11.00 0.90
CA PHE A 105 -4.32 -10.60 1.18
C PHE A 105 -3.50 -11.78 1.72
N ASN A 106 -3.97 -12.44 2.78
CA ASN A 106 -3.29 -13.56 3.40
C ASN A 106 -3.09 -14.73 2.42
N SER A 107 -4.13 -15.07 1.65
CA SER A 107 -4.06 -16.12 0.63
C SER A 107 -3.01 -15.82 -0.44
N ALA A 108 -2.97 -14.59 -0.94
CA ALA A 108 -1.99 -14.15 -1.94
C ALA A 108 -0.55 -14.26 -1.40
N VAL A 109 -0.33 -13.79 -0.17
CA VAL A 109 0.98 -13.84 0.49
C VAL A 109 1.44 -15.29 0.72
N LEU A 110 0.58 -16.14 1.28
CA LEU A 110 0.90 -17.54 1.53
C LEU A 110 1.18 -18.30 0.24
N SER A 111 0.38 -18.07 -0.80
CA SER A 111 0.60 -18.68 -2.13
C SER A 111 1.93 -18.23 -2.74
N TYR A 112 2.33 -16.99 -2.54
CA TYR A 112 3.60 -16.49 -3.04
C TYR A 112 4.78 -17.10 -2.29
N LEU A 113 4.74 -17.12 -0.97
CA LEU A 113 5.79 -17.71 -0.13
C LEU A 113 5.99 -19.20 -0.39
N GLY A 114 4.92 -19.93 -0.71
CA GLY A 114 4.99 -21.34 -1.04
C GLY A 114 5.64 -21.67 -2.40
N LYS A 115 5.96 -20.65 -3.21
CA LYS A 115 6.64 -20.79 -4.51
C LYS A 115 8.11 -20.40 -4.48
N LEU A 116 8.58 -19.83 -3.37
CA LEU A 116 9.98 -19.46 -3.14
C LEU A 116 10.80 -20.66 -2.68
#